data_027585d20f0d529b1089651eaf8d4030
#
_entry.id   027585d20f0d529b1089651eaf8d4030
#
_cell.length_a   1.000
_cell.length_b   1.000
_cell.length_c   1.000
_cell.angle_alpha   90.00
_cell.angle_beta   90.00
_cell.angle_gamma   90.00
#
_symmetry.space_group_name_H-M   'P 1'
#
loop_
_entity.id
_entity.type
_entity.pdbx_description
1 polymer ?
#
loop_
_entity_poly.entity_id
_entity_poly.type
_entity_poly.pdbx_seq_one_letter_code
_entity_poly.pdbx_strand_id
1 'polypeptide(L)'
;MLKSYPFIGLMGYAAGENPLSYPEVKYAMVLQLINAAAKLVDFVILDCSSNMANVFTPAAIEAGDLVIRILMPDLKGVNYLKAHQPLLVDGRFHYNEHLSLAGMARPFHALDEMGYIIGGWDGLLPYGKEIDRCATEGGMFQAIKYCNSRYTASLSKVLKALEQPEENEGSEEEEESADE
;
A
#
# COMPACT_ATOMS: atom_id res chain seq x y z
N MET A 1 -8.57 4.36 -20.35
CA MET A 1 -7.30 5.09 -20.44
C MET A 1 -7.57 6.57 -20.23
N LEU A 2 -6.76 7.23 -19.44
CA LEU A 2 -6.87 8.67 -19.22
C LEU A 2 -6.37 9.41 -20.46
N LYS A 3 -7.15 10.38 -20.99
CA LYS A 3 -6.79 11.11 -22.23
C LYS A 3 -5.41 11.77 -22.17
N SER A 4 -5.00 12.27 -20.99
CA SER A 4 -3.72 12.95 -20.78
C SER A 4 -2.57 12.01 -20.40
N TYR A 5 -2.85 10.75 -20.11
CA TYR A 5 -1.89 9.74 -19.65
C TYR A 5 -2.23 8.40 -20.29
N PRO A 6 -1.79 8.17 -21.53
CA PRO A 6 -2.19 6.99 -22.32
C PRO A 6 -1.72 5.64 -21.74
N PHE A 7 -0.74 5.68 -20.82
CA PHE A 7 -0.22 4.50 -20.14
C PHE A 7 -0.92 4.20 -18.80
N ILE A 8 -1.90 5.02 -18.40
CA ILE A 8 -2.62 4.83 -17.14
C ILE A 8 -4.08 4.48 -17.45
N GLY A 9 -4.51 3.33 -16.96
CA GLY A 9 -5.91 2.92 -16.91
C GLY A 9 -6.48 3.13 -15.51
N LEU A 10 -7.74 3.49 -15.42
CA LEU A 10 -8.50 3.50 -14.17
C LEU A 10 -9.65 2.51 -14.28
N MET A 11 -9.85 1.71 -13.25
CA MET A 11 -10.97 0.81 -13.10
C MET A 11 -11.65 1.05 -11.76
N GLY A 12 -12.96 1.17 -11.77
CA GLY A 12 -13.76 1.44 -10.59
C GLY A 12 -15.21 1.69 -10.98
N TYR A 13 -16.02 2.10 -10.02
CA TYR A 13 -17.41 2.47 -10.28
C TYR A 13 -17.48 3.75 -11.12
N ALA A 14 -18.39 3.78 -12.07
CA ALA A 14 -18.68 5.01 -12.78
C ALA A 14 -19.40 6.03 -11.86
N ALA A 15 -19.42 7.29 -12.27
CA ALA A 15 -20.11 8.32 -11.51
C ALA A 15 -21.60 7.97 -11.33
N GLY A 16 -22.06 7.94 -10.08
CA GLY A 16 -23.42 7.56 -9.72
C GLY A 16 -23.66 6.06 -9.46
N GLU A 17 -22.67 5.22 -9.72
CA GLU A 17 -22.70 3.81 -9.36
C GLU A 17 -22.17 3.56 -7.95
N ASN A 18 -22.58 2.45 -7.36
CA ASN A 18 -22.16 2.01 -6.03
C ASN A 18 -22.20 0.47 -5.97
N PRO A 19 -21.73 -0.17 -4.89
CA PRO A 19 -21.71 -1.63 -4.77
C PRO A 19 -23.07 -2.30 -5.01
N LEU A 20 -24.19 -1.61 -4.75
CA LEU A 20 -25.54 -2.15 -4.96
C LEU A 20 -25.97 -2.11 -6.43
N SER A 21 -25.24 -1.40 -7.28
CA SER A 21 -25.48 -1.36 -8.73
C SER A 21 -25.04 -2.63 -9.44
N TYR A 22 -24.34 -3.52 -8.77
CA TYR A 22 -23.75 -4.75 -9.29
C TYR A 22 -24.20 -5.97 -8.50
N PRO A 23 -24.17 -7.17 -9.09
CA PRO A 23 -24.32 -8.41 -8.34
C PRO A 23 -23.28 -8.54 -7.24
N GLU A 24 -23.59 -9.35 -6.22
CA GLU A 24 -22.65 -9.66 -5.15
C GLU A 24 -21.34 -10.22 -5.71
N VAL A 25 -20.24 -9.55 -5.39
CA VAL A 25 -18.91 -9.94 -5.85
C VAL A 25 -18.32 -10.94 -4.86
N LYS A 26 -17.91 -12.11 -5.36
CA LYS A 26 -17.27 -13.17 -4.56
C LYS A 26 -15.75 -13.00 -4.58
N TYR A 27 -15.10 -13.45 -3.50
CA TYR A 27 -13.65 -13.40 -3.34
C TYR A 27 -12.86 -13.93 -4.57
N ALA A 28 -13.22 -15.10 -5.07
CA ALA A 28 -12.58 -15.69 -6.24
C ALA A 28 -12.72 -14.82 -7.50
N MET A 29 -13.81 -14.07 -7.63
CA MET A 29 -14.00 -13.15 -8.76
C MET A 29 -13.05 -11.96 -8.68
N VAL A 30 -12.77 -11.46 -7.48
CA VAL A 30 -11.79 -10.38 -7.28
C VAL A 30 -10.40 -10.85 -7.64
N LEU A 31 -9.99 -12.03 -7.18
CA LEU A 31 -8.69 -12.60 -7.55
C LEU A 31 -8.56 -12.81 -9.07
N GLN A 32 -9.61 -13.30 -9.73
CA GLN A 32 -9.63 -13.42 -11.19
C GLN A 32 -9.49 -12.06 -11.89
N LEU A 33 -10.14 -11.03 -11.36
CA LEU A 33 -10.06 -9.67 -11.89
C LEU A 33 -8.65 -9.11 -11.77
N ILE A 34 -8.02 -9.24 -10.59
CA ILE A 34 -6.64 -8.80 -10.35
C ILE A 34 -5.67 -9.52 -11.29
N ASN A 35 -5.78 -10.85 -11.38
CA ASN A 35 -4.96 -11.66 -12.28
C ASN A 35 -5.16 -11.31 -13.76
N ALA A 36 -6.38 -10.94 -14.16
CA ALA A 36 -6.65 -10.49 -15.52
C ALA A 36 -6.02 -9.13 -15.80
N ALA A 37 -6.09 -8.19 -14.84
CA ALA A 37 -5.43 -6.88 -14.94
C ALA A 37 -3.90 -7.02 -15.03
N ALA A 38 -3.29 -7.86 -14.18
CA ALA A 38 -1.84 -8.10 -14.16
C ALA A 38 -1.27 -8.64 -15.49
N LYS A 39 -2.10 -9.28 -16.32
CA LYS A 39 -1.70 -9.73 -17.66
C LYS A 39 -1.69 -8.64 -18.72
N LEU A 40 -2.26 -7.48 -18.42
CA LEU A 40 -2.47 -6.38 -19.37
C LEU A 40 -1.51 -5.22 -19.19
N VAL A 41 -0.91 -5.10 -17.99
CA VAL A 41 -0.08 -3.95 -17.59
C VAL A 41 1.10 -4.41 -16.75
N ASP A 42 2.16 -3.59 -16.69
CA ASP A 42 3.35 -3.87 -15.87
C ASP A 42 3.09 -3.71 -14.37
N PHE A 43 2.19 -2.79 -14.00
CA PHE A 43 1.85 -2.51 -12.60
C PHE A 43 0.34 -2.42 -12.42
N VAL A 44 -0.18 -3.08 -11.40
CA VAL A 44 -1.56 -2.94 -10.91
C VAL A 44 -1.52 -2.31 -9.51
N ILE A 45 -2.07 -1.12 -9.37
CA ILE A 45 -2.18 -0.45 -8.08
C ILE A 45 -3.61 -0.59 -7.57
N LEU A 46 -3.76 -1.24 -6.43
CA LEU A 46 -5.05 -1.49 -5.79
C LEU A 46 -5.24 -0.52 -4.61
N ASP A 47 -6.11 0.47 -4.80
CA ASP A 47 -6.51 1.38 -3.71
C ASP A 47 -7.61 0.73 -2.88
N CYS A 48 -7.25 0.17 -1.75
CA CYS A 48 -8.12 -0.63 -0.89
C CYS A 48 -8.70 0.19 0.26
N SER A 49 -9.96 -0.06 0.56
CA SER A 49 -10.54 0.45 1.80
C SER A 49 -9.88 -0.21 3.01
N SER A 50 -9.93 0.45 4.16
CA SER A 50 -9.46 -0.13 5.42
C SER A 50 -10.41 -1.19 6.01
N ASN A 51 -11.51 -1.52 5.35
CA ASN A 51 -12.51 -2.46 5.82
C ASN A 51 -12.24 -3.87 5.32
N MET A 52 -11.76 -4.75 6.19
CA MET A 52 -11.50 -6.17 5.88
C MET A 52 -12.78 -6.98 5.55
N ALA A 53 -13.97 -6.48 5.90
CA ALA A 53 -15.23 -7.11 5.49
C ALA A 53 -15.58 -6.81 4.02
N ASN A 54 -14.93 -5.82 3.38
CA ASN A 54 -15.03 -5.61 1.96
C ASN A 54 -14.19 -6.66 1.24
N VAL A 55 -14.82 -7.52 0.45
CA VAL A 55 -14.18 -8.65 -0.24
C VAL A 55 -12.97 -8.26 -1.10
N PHE A 56 -12.92 -7.02 -1.61
CA PHE A 56 -11.79 -6.52 -2.39
C PHE A 56 -10.52 -6.36 -1.55
N THR A 57 -10.65 -5.92 -0.30
CA THR A 57 -9.49 -5.65 0.56
C THR A 57 -8.66 -6.90 0.86
N PRO A 58 -9.21 -7.99 1.44
CA PRO A 58 -8.41 -9.19 1.70
C PRO A 58 -7.93 -9.87 0.41
N ALA A 59 -8.69 -9.82 -0.68
CA ALA A 59 -8.26 -10.39 -1.96
C ALA A 59 -7.08 -9.60 -2.58
N ALA A 60 -7.09 -8.28 -2.43
CA ALA A 60 -5.99 -7.44 -2.89
C ALA A 60 -4.71 -7.64 -2.05
N ILE A 61 -4.84 -7.80 -0.74
CA ILE A 61 -3.71 -8.08 0.15
C ILE A 61 -3.09 -9.45 -0.18
N GLU A 62 -3.92 -10.48 -0.41
CA GLU A 62 -3.44 -11.82 -0.76
C GLU A 62 -2.77 -11.87 -2.13
N ALA A 63 -3.28 -11.13 -3.12
CA ALA A 63 -2.77 -11.16 -4.49
C ALA A 63 -1.63 -10.17 -4.76
N GLY A 64 -1.35 -9.25 -3.84
CA GLY A 64 -0.37 -8.20 -4.05
C GLY A 64 1.05 -8.67 -3.75
N ASP A 65 1.99 -8.40 -4.66
CA ASP A 65 3.42 -8.64 -4.48
C ASP A 65 4.01 -7.71 -3.41
N LEU A 66 3.41 -6.53 -3.23
CA LEU A 66 3.77 -5.56 -2.19
C LEU A 66 2.53 -4.93 -1.59
N VAL A 67 2.44 -4.95 -0.28
CA VAL A 67 1.37 -4.28 0.49
C VAL A 67 1.94 -3.09 1.24
N ILE A 68 1.41 -1.90 0.95
CA ILE A 68 1.79 -0.66 1.61
C ILE A 68 0.64 -0.23 2.52
N ARG A 69 0.88 -0.21 3.81
CA ARG A 69 -0.05 0.29 4.82
C ARG A 69 0.26 1.75 5.12
N ILE A 70 -0.67 2.64 4.81
CA ILE A 70 -0.54 4.07 5.12
C ILE A 70 -1.39 4.35 6.36
N LEU A 71 -0.73 4.70 7.44
CA LEU A 71 -1.34 4.93 8.75
C LEU A 71 -1.18 6.40 9.16
N MET A 72 -2.24 6.99 9.71
CA MET A 72 -2.10 8.25 10.43
C MET A 72 -1.28 8.02 11.70
N PRO A 73 -0.21 8.78 11.93
CA PRO A 73 0.63 8.62 13.11
C PRO A 73 -0.02 9.29 14.34
N ASP A 74 -1.18 8.80 14.72
CA ASP A 74 -1.97 9.21 15.86
C ASP A 74 -2.56 8.00 16.60
N LEU A 75 -3.17 8.21 17.75
CA LEU A 75 -3.78 7.15 18.55
C LEU A 75 -4.86 6.37 17.80
N LYS A 76 -5.58 7.04 16.89
CA LYS A 76 -6.63 6.40 16.10
C LYS A 76 -6.02 5.41 15.10
N GLY A 77 -4.96 5.82 14.39
CA GLY A 77 -4.25 4.96 13.44
C GLY A 77 -3.61 3.74 14.13
N VAL A 78 -2.97 3.96 15.28
CA VAL A 78 -2.38 2.86 16.07
C VAL A 78 -3.44 1.89 16.59
N ASN A 79 -4.53 2.39 17.14
CA ASN A 79 -5.63 1.54 17.63
C ASN A 79 -6.29 0.78 16.50
N TYR A 80 -6.46 1.42 15.34
CA TYR A 80 -6.96 0.75 14.13
C TYR A 80 -6.06 -0.43 13.76
N LEU A 81 -4.75 -0.20 13.63
CA LEU A 81 -3.82 -1.27 13.26
C LEU A 81 -3.84 -2.42 14.26
N LYS A 82 -3.78 -2.13 15.56
CA LYS A 82 -3.84 -3.17 16.61
C LYS A 82 -5.12 -4.00 16.55
N ALA A 83 -6.26 -3.37 16.26
CA ALA A 83 -7.54 -4.06 16.13
C ALA A 83 -7.60 -4.96 14.88
N HIS A 84 -6.89 -4.57 13.80
CA HIS A 84 -6.92 -5.31 12.54
C HIS A 84 -5.77 -6.32 12.39
N GLN A 85 -4.69 -6.16 13.16
CA GLN A 85 -3.54 -7.07 13.13
C GLN A 85 -3.94 -8.56 13.28
N PRO A 86 -4.85 -8.96 14.21
CA PRO A 86 -5.27 -10.35 14.31
C PRO A 86 -5.95 -10.92 13.05
N LEU A 87 -6.53 -10.06 12.22
CA LEU A 87 -7.16 -10.45 10.95
C LEU A 87 -6.15 -10.72 9.84
N LEU A 88 -4.91 -10.25 10.01
CA LEU A 88 -3.83 -10.34 9.04
C LEU A 88 -2.78 -11.40 9.39
N VAL A 89 -2.99 -12.18 10.47
CA VAL A 89 -2.03 -13.23 10.92
C VAL A 89 -2.05 -14.46 10.02
N ASP A 90 -3.09 -14.63 9.20
CA ASP A 90 -3.15 -15.71 8.22
C ASP A 90 -1.97 -15.59 7.25
N GLY A 91 -1.19 -16.66 7.08
CA GLY A 91 0.03 -16.66 6.27
C GLY A 91 -0.15 -16.18 4.84
N ARG A 92 -1.35 -16.32 4.28
CA ARG A 92 -1.68 -15.82 2.94
C ARG A 92 -1.58 -14.29 2.78
N PHE A 93 -1.56 -13.55 3.88
CA PHE A 93 -1.48 -12.09 3.84
C PHE A 93 -0.05 -11.56 3.99
N HIS A 94 0.94 -12.40 4.24
CA HIS A 94 2.35 -12.00 4.35
C HIS A 94 2.57 -10.74 5.19
N TYR A 95 1.89 -10.66 6.35
CA TYR A 95 1.79 -9.45 7.18
C TYR A 95 3.14 -8.83 7.54
N ASN A 96 4.17 -9.65 7.76
CA ASN A 96 5.50 -9.19 8.15
C ASN A 96 6.27 -8.53 7.00
N GLU A 97 5.84 -8.74 5.76
CA GLU A 97 6.46 -8.18 4.55
C GLU A 97 5.81 -6.85 4.14
N HIS A 98 4.74 -6.44 4.84
CA HIS A 98 4.07 -5.19 4.55
C HIS A 98 4.90 -3.98 4.93
N LEU A 99 4.99 -2.99 4.05
CA LEU A 99 5.57 -1.70 4.37
C LEU A 99 4.58 -0.83 5.15
N SER A 100 5.05 -0.22 6.25
CA SER A 100 4.26 0.69 7.08
C SER A 100 4.73 2.13 6.89
N LEU A 101 3.90 2.97 6.30
CA LEU A 101 4.20 4.38 6.08
C LEU A 101 3.35 5.26 7.00
N ALA A 102 4.00 6.22 7.67
CA ALA A 102 3.27 7.28 8.37
C ALA A 102 2.73 8.29 7.35
N GLY A 103 1.41 8.32 7.15
CA GLY A 103 0.74 9.25 6.27
C GLY A 103 0.47 10.60 6.91
N MET A 104 0.54 11.69 6.14
CA MET A 104 0.23 13.05 6.62
C MET A 104 1.02 13.45 7.87
N ALA A 105 2.25 12.96 7.99
CA ALA A 105 3.10 13.18 9.17
C ALA A 105 3.38 14.68 9.39
N ARG A 106 3.16 15.15 10.60
CA ARG A 106 3.34 16.56 11.03
C ARG A 106 4.36 16.64 12.17
N PRO A 107 5.02 17.78 12.37
CA PRO A 107 6.06 17.94 13.39
C PRO A 107 5.63 17.64 14.84
N PHE A 108 4.32 17.72 15.13
CA PHE A 108 3.78 17.47 16.47
C PHE A 108 3.34 16.02 16.69
N HIS A 109 3.44 15.16 15.68
CA HIS A 109 3.15 13.74 15.86
C HIS A 109 4.31 13.04 16.58
N ALA A 110 3.98 12.22 17.56
CA ALA A 110 4.94 11.41 18.32
C ALA A 110 5.34 10.17 17.48
N LEU A 111 6.11 10.40 16.42
CA LEU A 111 6.43 9.37 15.41
C LEU A 111 7.23 8.20 15.99
N ASP A 112 8.17 8.48 16.90
CA ASP A 112 9.03 7.46 17.51
C ASP A 112 8.21 6.56 18.45
N GLU A 113 7.36 7.14 19.29
CA GLU A 113 6.48 6.40 20.21
C GLU A 113 5.45 5.57 19.44
N MET A 114 4.85 6.15 18.40
CA MET A 114 3.90 5.43 17.55
C MET A 114 4.59 4.32 16.78
N GLY A 115 5.78 4.58 16.23
CA GLY A 115 6.62 3.60 15.56
C GLY A 115 6.94 2.41 16.46
N TYR A 116 7.36 2.67 17.69
CA TYR A 116 7.62 1.61 18.67
C TYR A 116 6.40 0.70 18.90
N ILE A 117 5.21 1.27 18.95
CA ILE A 117 3.96 0.53 19.18
C ILE A 117 3.58 -0.39 18.00
N ILE A 118 3.90 0.01 16.76
CA ILE A 118 3.50 -0.71 15.55
C ILE A 118 4.60 -1.58 14.94
N GLY A 119 5.81 -1.59 15.51
CA GLY A 119 6.94 -2.35 15.00
C GLY A 119 7.87 -1.57 14.06
N GLY A 120 7.66 -0.25 13.89
CA GLY A 120 8.49 0.62 13.06
C GLY A 120 7.74 1.31 11.92
N TRP A 121 8.39 2.31 11.33
CA TRP A 121 7.98 2.95 10.09
C TRP A 121 9.02 2.69 9.01
N ASP A 122 8.60 2.14 7.87
CA ASP A 122 9.47 1.98 6.69
C ASP A 122 9.65 3.30 5.95
N GLY A 123 8.75 4.25 6.18
CA GLY A 123 8.85 5.60 5.62
C GLY A 123 7.83 6.58 6.14
N LEU A 124 8.03 7.84 5.77
CA LEU A 124 7.17 8.95 6.18
C LEU A 124 6.67 9.70 4.94
N LEU A 125 5.37 9.92 4.86
CA LEU A 125 4.74 10.82 3.90
C LEU A 125 4.36 12.10 4.65
N PRO A 126 5.18 13.15 4.57
CA PRO A 126 4.94 14.38 5.32
C PRO A 126 3.68 15.09 4.81
N TYR A 127 3.01 15.80 5.70
CA TYR A 127 1.92 16.67 5.31
C TYR A 127 2.41 17.78 4.37
N GLY A 128 1.70 17.98 3.27
CA GLY A 128 1.95 19.05 2.31
C GLY A 128 0.65 19.78 1.96
N LYS A 129 0.59 21.09 2.23
CA LYS A 129 -0.57 21.93 1.89
C LYS A 129 -0.91 21.88 0.40
N GLU A 130 0.12 21.79 -0.45
CA GLU A 130 -0.01 21.71 -1.90
C GLU A 130 -0.68 20.42 -2.33
N ILE A 131 -0.35 19.30 -1.66
CA ILE A 131 -0.96 17.98 -1.91
C ILE A 131 -2.43 18.00 -1.52
N ASP A 132 -2.72 18.54 -0.33
CA ASP A 132 -4.09 18.68 0.19
C ASP A 132 -4.96 19.53 -0.74
N ARG A 133 -4.42 20.67 -1.20
CA ARG A 133 -5.09 21.50 -2.19
C ARG A 133 -5.33 20.77 -3.51
N CYS A 134 -4.30 20.11 -4.06
CA CYS A 134 -4.41 19.40 -5.33
C CYS A 134 -5.38 18.22 -5.25
N ALA A 135 -5.46 17.54 -4.11
CA ALA A 135 -6.47 16.51 -3.87
C ALA A 135 -7.89 17.09 -3.94
N THR A 136 -8.09 18.27 -3.34
CA THR A 136 -9.39 18.97 -3.33
C THR A 136 -9.77 19.51 -4.71
N GLU A 137 -8.82 20.03 -5.46
CA GLU A 137 -9.01 20.64 -6.79
C GLU A 137 -8.97 19.62 -7.95
N GLY A 138 -8.69 18.34 -7.68
CA GLY A 138 -8.55 17.29 -8.69
C GLY A 138 -7.26 17.35 -9.50
N GLY A 139 -6.25 18.10 -9.03
CA GLY A 139 -4.96 18.32 -9.71
C GLY A 139 -3.82 17.44 -9.25
N MET A 140 -4.06 16.25 -8.66
CA MET A 140 -3.03 15.41 -8.04
C MET A 140 -1.85 15.09 -8.95
N PHE A 141 -2.08 14.82 -10.23
CA PHE A 141 -0.99 14.55 -11.18
C PHE A 141 -0.10 15.76 -11.47
N GLN A 142 -0.57 16.97 -11.17
CA GLN A 142 0.22 18.19 -11.30
C GLN A 142 1.01 18.48 -10.02
N ALA A 143 0.54 18.04 -8.87
CA ALA A 143 1.12 18.29 -7.56
C ALA A 143 2.52 17.70 -7.39
N ILE A 144 2.83 16.59 -8.05
CA ILE A 144 4.13 15.92 -7.94
C ILE A 144 5.29 16.85 -8.34
N LYS A 145 5.07 17.82 -9.22
CA LYS A 145 6.08 18.82 -9.59
C LYS A 145 6.41 19.83 -8.49
N TYR A 146 5.51 19.99 -7.52
CA TYR A 146 5.61 21.01 -6.45
C TYR A 146 5.73 20.40 -5.06
N CYS A 147 5.77 19.07 -4.95
CA CYS A 147 5.99 18.40 -3.68
C CYS A 147 7.36 18.77 -3.11
N ASN A 148 7.40 18.99 -1.79
CA ASN A 148 8.65 19.23 -1.13
C ASN A 148 9.60 18.01 -1.29
N SER A 149 10.90 18.26 -1.20
CA SER A 149 11.95 17.25 -1.40
C SER A 149 11.81 16.02 -0.47
N ARG A 150 11.24 16.20 0.72
CA ARG A 150 11.01 15.12 1.69
C ARG A 150 9.93 14.14 1.22
N TYR A 151 8.83 14.67 0.67
CA TYR A 151 7.76 13.82 0.13
C TYR A 151 8.26 13.00 -1.07
N THR A 152 8.96 13.66 -1.98
CA THR A 152 9.56 13.01 -3.16
C THR A 152 10.59 11.95 -2.75
N ALA A 153 11.43 12.23 -1.74
CA ALA A 153 12.40 11.27 -1.23
C ALA A 153 11.72 10.04 -0.60
N SER A 154 10.61 10.24 0.13
CA SER A 154 9.83 9.15 0.70
C SER A 154 9.17 8.27 -0.38
N LEU A 155 8.59 8.89 -1.40
CA LEU A 155 8.07 8.15 -2.55
C LEU A 155 9.16 7.38 -3.31
N SER A 156 10.34 7.97 -3.46
CA SER A 156 11.47 7.29 -4.11
C SER A 156 11.93 6.04 -3.36
N LYS A 157 11.81 6.02 -2.03
CA LYS A 157 12.10 4.79 -1.25
C LYS A 157 11.07 3.70 -1.53
N VAL A 158 9.79 4.06 -1.60
CA VAL A 158 8.72 3.11 -1.95
C VAL A 158 8.93 2.56 -3.35
N LEU A 159 9.25 3.43 -4.33
CA LEU A 159 9.52 2.99 -5.70
C LEU A 159 10.73 2.05 -5.78
N LYS A 160 11.80 2.32 -5.02
CA LYS A 160 12.95 1.42 -4.96
C LYS A 160 12.61 0.05 -4.38
N ALA A 161 11.73 -0.02 -3.39
CA ALA A 161 11.24 -1.30 -2.87
C ALA A 161 10.44 -2.09 -3.92
N LEU A 162 9.77 -1.41 -4.85
CA LEU A 162 9.08 -2.05 -5.98
C LEU A 162 10.04 -2.55 -7.08
N GLU A 163 11.22 -1.94 -7.19
CA GLU A 163 12.21 -2.27 -8.25
C GLU A 163 13.18 -3.38 -7.82
N GLN A 164 13.23 -3.73 -6.54
CA GLN A 164 14.05 -4.83 -6.01
C GLN A 164 13.16 -6.03 -5.69
N PRO A 165 12.94 -6.98 -6.61
CA PRO A 165 12.48 -8.29 -6.22
C PRO A 165 13.57 -8.91 -5.34
N GLU A 166 13.19 -9.56 -4.26
CA GLU A 166 14.05 -10.14 -3.25
C GLU A 166 15.13 -11.06 -3.87
N GLU A 167 16.36 -10.57 -3.99
CA GLU A 167 17.54 -11.39 -4.01
C GLU A 167 17.94 -11.68 -2.55
N ASN A 168 17.18 -12.51 -1.87
CA ASN A 168 17.58 -13.03 -0.57
C ASN A 168 16.89 -14.35 -0.27
N GLU A 169 17.43 -15.42 -0.88
CA GLU A 169 17.43 -16.74 -0.23
C GLU A 169 18.39 -17.63 -1.00
N GLY A 170 19.54 -17.89 -0.39
CA GLY A 170 20.40 -18.97 -0.86
C GLY A 170 21.90 -18.75 -0.75
N SER A 171 22.40 -18.41 0.45
CA SER A 171 23.80 -18.70 0.76
C SER A 171 24.05 -18.59 2.26
N GLU A 172 23.73 -19.65 3.00
CA GLU A 172 24.36 -19.98 4.27
C GLU A 172 23.77 -21.31 4.74
N GLU A 173 24.39 -22.40 4.35
CA GLU A 173 24.44 -23.68 5.07
C GLU A 173 25.10 -24.74 4.18
N GLU A 174 26.40 -24.60 3.98
CA GLU A 174 27.29 -25.72 3.67
C GLU A 174 28.72 -25.31 4.04
N GLU A 175 29.05 -25.39 5.33
CA GLU A 175 30.40 -25.62 5.83
C GLU A 175 30.32 -25.90 7.33
N GLU A 176 30.30 -27.19 7.69
CA GLU A 176 31.02 -27.75 8.85
C GLU A 176 30.57 -29.17 9.14
N SER A 177 31.16 -30.11 8.43
CA SER A 177 31.38 -31.43 8.99
C SER A 177 32.45 -32.15 8.19
N ALA A 178 33.70 -31.73 8.37
CA ALA A 178 34.87 -32.56 8.12
C ALA A 178 35.94 -32.14 9.13
N ASP A 179 35.97 -32.86 10.23
CA ASP A 179 37.20 -33.34 10.86
C ASP A 179 36.92 -33.90 12.27
N GLU A 180 37.38 -35.14 12.42
CA GLU A 180 37.59 -36.03 13.56
C GLU A 180 36.55 -37.08 13.83
#